data_b23da0062652048bcca30a82a869ff8d
#
_entry.id   b23da0062652048bcca30a82a869ff8d
#
_cell.length_a   1.000
_cell.length_b   1.000
_cell.length_c   1.000
_cell.angle_alpha   90.00
_cell.angle_beta   90.00
_cell.angle_gamma   90.00
#
_symmetry.space_group_name_H-M   'P 1'
#
loop_
_entity.id
_entity.type
_entity.pdbx_description
1 polymer ?
#
loop_
_entity_poly.entity_id
_entity_poly.type
_entity_poly.pdbx_seq_one_letter_code
_entity_poly.pdbx_strand_id
1 'polypeptide(L)'
;RTWADIKEEIWKEEQQFWRALDQGLKEFEKMTAGKIEVTGEQAYVLFTTYGFPFEMTKELAAERRLSVDEADFKERMQKHQDLSRSGAEQKFKGGLADTSEKTTRLHTAHHLLLGALQKVLGKHVKQRGSNITQERLRIDFAHGEKMTKEQLEEVEKLVNEKIKEELPMIRSIMPKDQAEKLGAEHEFGAKYPDMVSVYSLGPKDATLENPQFENAFSIEFCGGPHVENTRELSGTFKIQKEEAVASGVRRIKAVLI
;
A
#
# COMPACT_ATOMS: atom_id res chain seq x y z
N ARG A 1 -6.11 17.79 15.59
CA ARG A 1 -6.16 18.55 14.32
C ARG A 1 -6.84 19.89 14.60
N THR A 2 -6.18 20.99 14.31
CA THR A 2 -6.74 22.32 14.45
C THR A 2 -7.64 22.66 13.26
N TRP A 3 -8.50 23.67 13.40
CA TRP A 3 -9.31 24.15 12.27
C TRP A 3 -8.46 24.65 11.09
N ALA A 4 -7.24 25.13 11.36
CA ALA A 4 -6.28 25.54 10.36
C ALA A 4 -5.78 24.34 9.54
N ASP A 5 -5.45 23.20 10.19
CA ASP A 5 -5.01 21.99 9.52
C ASP A 5 -6.09 21.43 8.58
N ILE A 6 -7.36 21.49 9.01
CA ILE A 6 -8.51 21.04 8.20
C ILE A 6 -8.67 21.91 6.96
N LYS A 7 -8.58 23.24 7.09
CA LYS A 7 -8.67 24.16 5.95
C LYS A 7 -7.55 23.94 4.94
N GLU A 8 -6.33 23.73 5.42
CA GLU A 8 -5.18 23.49 4.55
C GLU A 8 -5.36 22.19 3.77
N GLU A 9 -5.87 21.14 4.41
CA GLU A 9 -6.12 19.85 3.75
C GLU A 9 -7.23 19.96 2.71
N ILE A 10 -8.34 20.63 3.02
CA ILE A 10 -9.42 20.90 2.07
C ILE A 10 -8.89 21.69 0.86
N TRP A 11 -8.08 22.72 1.09
CA TRP A 11 -7.51 23.51 0.01
C TRP A 11 -6.56 22.70 -0.88
N LYS A 12 -5.73 21.82 -0.31
CA LYS A 12 -4.87 20.91 -1.08
C LYS A 12 -5.68 19.95 -1.95
N GLU A 13 -6.73 19.35 -1.40
CA GLU A 13 -7.63 18.46 -2.16
C GLU A 13 -8.35 19.22 -3.28
N GLU A 14 -8.83 20.43 -3.02
CA GLU A 14 -9.45 21.30 -4.02
C GLU A 14 -8.50 21.61 -5.19
N GLN A 15 -7.23 21.94 -4.89
CA GLN A 15 -6.22 22.19 -5.92
C GLN A 15 -5.92 20.93 -6.76
N GLN A 16 -5.90 19.75 -6.13
CA GLN A 16 -5.71 18.49 -6.87
C GLN A 16 -6.91 18.20 -7.76
N PHE A 17 -8.12 18.42 -7.27
CA PHE A 17 -9.35 18.24 -8.01
C PHE A 17 -9.40 19.16 -9.26
N TRP A 18 -9.06 20.45 -9.10
CA TRP A 18 -9.00 21.38 -10.23
C TRP A 18 -7.98 20.98 -11.29
N ARG A 19 -6.82 20.48 -10.88
CA ARG A 19 -5.80 19.95 -11.81
C ARG A 19 -6.30 18.73 -12.57
N ALA A 20 -6.99 17.82 -11.89
CA ALA A 20 -7.58 16.64 -12.53
C ALA A 20 -8.66 17.04 -13.53
N LEU A 21 -9.51 18.02 -13.19
CA LEU A 21 -10.53 18.55 -14.10
C LEU A 21 -9.92 19.21 -15.34
N ASP A 22 -8.92 20.07 -15.16
CA ASP A 22 -8.26 20.76 -16.28
C ASP A 22 -7.58 19.76 -17.23
N GLN A 23 -6.89 18.78 -16.68
CA GLN A 23 -6.25 17.73 -17.46
C GLN A 23 -7.27 16.82 -18.15
N GLY A 24 -8.32 16.42 -17.42
CA GLY A 24 -9.39 15.58 -17.96
C GLY A 24 -10.15 16.27 -19.09
N LEU A 25 -10.39 17.58 -18.99
CA LEU A 25 -11.02 18.38 -20.04
C LEU A 25 -10.16 18.40 -21.31
N LYS A 26 -8.85 18.63 -21.18
CA LYS A 26 -7.92 18.61 -22.32
C LYS A 26 -7.88 17.25 -23.02
N GLU A 27 -7.87 16.17 -22.26
CA GLU A 27 -7.88 14.82 -22.82
C GLU A 27 -9.24 14.47 -23.43
N PHE A 28 -10.36 14.91 -22.82
CA PHE A 28 -11.68 14.77 -23.41
C PHE A 28 -11.74 15.46 -24.80
N GLU A 29 -11.26 16.69 -24.91
CA GLU A 29 -11.21 17.44 -26.18
C GLU A 29 -10.40 16.71 -27.25
N LYS A 30 -9.24 16.21 -26.88
CA LYS A 30 -8.35 15.46 -27.76
C LYS A 30 -8.97 14.13 -28.23
N MET A 31 -9.61 13.39 -27.30
CA MET A 31 -10.22 12.08 -27.59
C MET A 31 -11.48 12.20 -28.46
N THR A 32 -12.20 13.32 -28.36
CA THR A 32 -13.48 13.51 -29.03
C THR A 32 -13.39 14.34 -30.32
N ALA A 33 -12.22 14.87 -30.67
CA ALA A 33 -12.01 15.68 -31.87
C ALA A 33 -12.45 14.92 -33.13
N GLY A 34 -13.44 15.48 -33.88
CA GLY A 34 -13.97 14.90 -35.11
C GLY A 34 -14.81 13.64 -34.94
N LYS A 35 -15.22 13.29 -33.71
CA LYS A 35 -16.05 12.12 -33.41
C LYS A 35 -17.51 12.53 -33.17
N ILE A 36 -18.41 11.56 -33.26
CA ILE A 36 -19.84 11.70 -32.97
C ILE A 36 -20.23 10.95 -31.65
N GLU A 37 -19.28 10.21 -31.07
CA GLU A 37 -19.50 9.39 -29.91
C GLU A 37 -18.26 9.35 -28.99
N VAL A 38 -18.50 9.28 -27.69
CA VAL A 38 -17.52 8.94 -26.64
C VAL A 38 -17.71 7.48 -26.30
N THR A 39 -16.72 6.64 -26.61
CA THR A 39 -16.78 5.21 -26.28
C THR A 39 -16.69 4.98 -24.76
N GLY A 40 -17.24 3.86 -24.27
CA GLY A 40 -17.12 3.50 -22.86
C GLY A 40 -15.66 3.36 -22.40
N GLU A 41 -14.75 2.92 -23.29
CA GLU A 41 -13.30 2.89 -23.01
C GLU A 41 -12.72 4.30 -22.78
N GLN A 42 -13.07 5.27 -23.62
CA GLN A 42 -12.61 6.65 -23.46
C GLN A 42 -13.13 7.26 -22.17
N ALA A 43 -14.42 7.08 -21.86
CA ALA A 43 -15.00 7.52 -20.59
C ALA A 43 -14.34 6.84 -19.38
N TYR A 44 -14.03 5.55 -19.51
CA TYR A 44 -13.32 4.79 -18.46
C TYR A 44 -11.88 5.29 -18.23
N VAL A 45 -11.14 5.60 -19.30
CA VAL A 45 -9.79 6.18 -19.20
C VAL A 45 -9.84 7.58 -18.57
N LEU A 46 -10.78 8.42 -18.97
CA LEU A 46 -10.98 9.75 -18.38
C LEU A 46 -11.22 9.64 -16.87
N PHE A 47 -12.07 8.72 -16.45
CA PHE A 47 -12.39 8.52 -15.04
C PHE A 47 -11.22 7.92 -14.24
N THR A 48 -10.60 6.84 -14.73
CA THR A 48 -9.61 6.07 -13.94
C THR A 48 -8.20 6.65 -14.01
N THR A 49 -7.82 7.24 -15.13
CA THR A 49 -6.45 7.74 -15.36
C THR A 49 -6.32 9.22 -15.02
N TYR A 50 -7.32 10.02 -15.40
CA TYR A 50 -7.27 11.46 -15.22
C TYR A 50 -8.13 11.97 -14.05
N GLY A 51 -8.90 11.08 -13.40
CA GLY A 51 -9.80 11.46 -12.30
C GLY A 51 -10.97 12.35 -12.74
N PHE A 52 -11.30 12.33 -14.04
CA PHE A 52 -12.36 13.17 -14.61
C PHE A 52 -13.72 12.51 -14.38
N PRO A 53 -14.67 13.16 -13.66
CA PRO A 53 -15.94 12.55 -13.30
C PRO A 53 -16.76 12.13 -14.52
N PHE A 54 -17.37 10.94 -14.45
CA PHE A 54 -18.19 10.42 -15.56
C PHE A 54 -19.40 11.32 -15.89
N GLU A 55 -20.01 11.92 -14.87
CA GLU A 55 -21.12 12.85 -15.06
C GLU A 55 -20.69 14.07 -15.89
N MET A 56 -19.49 14.60 -15.63
CA MET A 56 -18.93 15.70 -16.44
C MET A 56 -18.63 15.25 -17.88
N THR A 57 -18.18 14.01 -18.08
CA THR A 57 -17.99 13.44 -19.41
C THR A 57 -19.32 13.44 -20.18
N LYS A 58 -20.43 13.07 -19.53
CA LYS A 58 -21.77 13.09 -20.14
C LYS A 58 -22.26 14.51 -20.47
N GLU A 59 -22.09 15.44 -19.54
CA GLU A 59 -22.49 16.83 -19.75
C GLU A 59 -21.77 17.46 -20.94
N LEU A 60 -20.43 17.33 -20.99
CA LEU A 60 -19.63 17.85 -22.10
C LEU A 60 -19.94 17.15 -23.43
N ALA A 61 -20.21 15.86 -23.42
CA ALA A 61 -20.62 15.12 -24.60
C ALA A 61 -21.97 15.66 -25.13
N ALA A 62 -22.95 15.87 -24.25
CA ALA A 62 -24.26 16.41 -24.58
C ALA A 62 -24.16 17.84 -25.18
N GLU A 63 -23.34 18.71 -24.57
CA GLU A 63 -23.08 20.07 -25.10
C GLU A 63 -22.53 20.05 -26.54
N ARG A 64 -21.70 19.02 -26.84
CA ARG A 64 -21.09 18.81 -28.15
C ARG A 64 -21.92 17.94 -29.12
N ARG A 65 -23.10 17.53 -28.69
CA ARG A 65 -24.00 16.63 -29.44
C ARG A 65 -23.37 15.27 -29.74
N LEU A 66 -22.53 14.76 -28.82
CA LEU A 66 -21.93 13.42 -28.87
C LEU A 66 -22.79 12.45 -28.03
N SER A 67 -22.94 11.22 -28.50
CA SER A 67 -23.44 10.13 -27.66
C SER A 67 -22.34 9.62 -26.73
N VAL A 68 -22.73 8.96 -25.61
CA VAL A 68 -21.81 8.30 -24.68
C VAL A 68 -22.24 6.85 -24.51
N ASP A 69 -21.35 5.91 -24.71
CA ASP A 69 -21.58 4.50 -24.42
C ASP A 69 -21.48 4.23 -22.91
N GLU A 70 -22.59 4.54 -22.20
CA GLU A 70 -22.70 4.28 -20.76
C GLU A 70 -22.67 2.78 -20.41
N ALA A 71 -23.13 1.92 -21.33
CA ALA A 71 -23.21 0.48 -21.06
C ALA A 71 -21.80 -0.12 -20.99
N ASP A 72 -20.95 0.17 -21.98
CA ASP A 72 -19.54 -0.25 -21.99
C ASP A 72 -18.74 0.37 -20.83
N PHE A 73 -18.99 1.66 -20.50
CA PHE A 73 -18.38 2.28 -19.32
C PHE A 73 -18.72 1.52 -18.03
N LYS A 74 -20.01 1.24 -17.79
CA LYS A 74 -20.46 0.50 -16.60
C LYS A 74 -19.90 -0.91 -16.54
N GLU A 75 -19.84 -1.62 -17.67
CA GLU A 75 -19.25 -2.95 -17.73
C GLU A 75 -17.75 -2.93 -17.36
N ARG A 76 -17.00 -1.97 -17.89
CA ARG A 76 -15.56 -1.78 -17.54
C ARG A 76 -15.36 -1.44 -16.08
N MET A 77 -16.19 -0.55 -15.53
CA MET A 77 -16.16 -0.20 -14.12
C MET A 77 -16.50 -1.40 -13.23
N GLN A 78 -17.50 -2.21 -13.62
CA GLN A 78 -17.83 -3.43 -12.89
C GLN A 78 -16.68 -4.44 -12.91
N LYS A 79 -16.08 -4.70 -14.07
CA LYS A 79 -14.89 -5.55 -14.20
C LYS A 79 -13.74 -5.05 -13.34
N HIS A 80 -13.49 -3.75 -13.32
CA HIS A 80 -12.46 -3.16 -12.47
C HIS A 80 -12.77 -3.32 -10.97
N GLN A 81 -14.02 -3.13 -10.57
CA GLN A 81 -14.46 -3.37 -9.19
C GLN A 81 -14.35 -4.84 -8.80
N ASP A 82 -14.72 -5.76 -9.69
CA ASP A 82 -14.65 -7.20 -9.44
C ASP A 82 -13.21 -7.69 -9.35
N LEU A 83 -12.31 -7.18 -10.20
CA LEU A 83 -10.86 -7.39 -10.08
C LEU A 83 -10.31 -6.81 -8.77
N SER A 84 -10.77 -5.64 -8.35
CA SER A 84 -10.39 -5.05 -7.07
C SER A 84 -10.96 -5.85 -5.88
N ARG A 85 -12.19 -6.36 -5.98
CA ARG A 85 -12.82 -7.20 -4.94
C ARG A 85 -12.17 -8.58 -4.87
N SER A 86 -11.91 -9.24 -5.99
CA SER A 86 -11.21 -10.53 -6.02
C SER A 86 -9.78 -10.39 -5.50
N GLY A 87 -9.10 -9.28 -5.80
CA GLY A 87 -7.85 -8.90 -5.17
C GLY A 87 -8.00 -8.61 -3.67
N ALA A 88 -9.17 -8.12 -3.21
CA ALA A 88 -9.44 -7.87 -1.80
C ALA A 88 -9.83 -9.15 -1.04
N GLU A 89 -10.52 -10.10 -1.65
CA GLU A 89 -10.81 -11.43 -1.07
C GLU A 89 -9.53 -12.28 -0.94
N GLN A 90 -8.58 -12.15 -1.87
CA GLN A 90 -7.22 -12.68 -1.71
C GLN A 90 -6.39 -11.90 -0.66
N LYS A 91 -6.74 -10.66 -0.34
CA LYS A 91 -6.09 -9.82 0.70
C LYS A 91 -6.24 -10.35 2.13
N PHE A 92 -7.13 -11.29 2.42
CA PHE A 92 -7.22 -11.93 3.75
C PHE A 92 -5.96 -12.73 4.14
N LYS A 93 -4.99 -12.85 3.23
CA LYS A 93 -3.70 -13.50 3.47
C LYS A 93 -2.53 -12.48 3.55
N GLY A 94 -2.74 -11.29 4.11
CA GLY A 94 -1.65 -10.32 4.31
C GLY A 94 -1.09 -9.72 3.01
N GLY A 95 -1.90 -9.64 1.94
CA GLY A 95 -1.48 -9.09 0.65
C GLY A 95 -0.60 -10.02 -0.19
N LEU A 96 -0.50 -11.30 0.19
CA LEU A 96 0.29 -12.32 -0.51
C LEU A 96 -0.44 -12.82 -1.76
N ALA A 97 0.27 -12.88 -2.90
CA ALA A 97 -0.24 -13.47 -4.14
C ALA A 97 -0.28 -15.00 -4.06
N ASP A 98 0.69 -15.61 -3.40
CA ASP A 98 0.83 -17.05 -3.19
C ASP A 98 1.63 -17.34 -1.90
N THR A 99 1.92 -18.61 -1.61
CA THR A 99 2.71 -19.06 -0.47
C THR A 99 4.05 -19.67 -0.88
N SER A 100 4.57 -19.30 -2.05
CA SER A 100 5.88 -19.76 -2.52
C SER A 100 7.00 -19.24 -1.61
N GLU A 101 8.14 -19.90 -1.68
CA GLU A 101 9.34 -19.52 -0.92
C GLU A 101 9.75 -18.07 -1.18
N LYS A 102 9.71 -17.60 -2.44
CA LYS A 102 10.02 -16.23 -2.82
C LYS A 102 9.06 -15.22 -2.19
N THR A 103 7.76 -15.51 -2.25
CA THR A 103 6.72 -14.67 -1.63
C THR A 103 6.86 -14.65 -0.12
N THR A 104 7.15 -15.80 0.52
CA THR A 104 7.39 -15.90 1.97
C THR A 104 8.60 -15.06 2.42
N ARG A 105 9.71 -15.10 1.67
CA ARG A 105 10.87 -14.25 1.91
C ARG A 105 10.54 -12.76 1.80
N LEU A 106 9.87 -12.38 0.73
CA LEU A 106 9.44 -10.99 0.52
C LEU A 106 8.42 -10.53 1.55
N HIS A 107 7.60 -11.44 2.11
CA HIS A 107 6.69 -11.12 3.21
C HIS A 107 7.45 -10.79 4.50
N THR A 108 8.49 -11.54 4.81
CA THR A 108 9.36 -11.22 5.95
C THR A 108 10.14 -9.93 5.72
N ALA A 109 10.65 -9.69 4.52
CA ALA A 109 11.29 -8.42 4.15
C ALA A 109 10.32 -7.22 4.23
N HIS A 110 9.02 -7.44 4.02
CA HIS A 110 7.98 -6.41 4.19
C HIS A 110 7.86 -5.97 5.67
N HIS A 111 7.91 -6.90 6.63
CA HIS A 111 7.93 -6.58 8.06
C HIS A 111 9.19 -5.79 8.45
N LEU A 112 10.37 -6.19 7.91
CA LEU A 112 11.60 -5.42 8.10
C LEU A 112 11.47 -4.01 7.52
N LEU A 113 10.87 -3.88 6.35
CA LEU A 113 10.67 -2.56 5.72
C LEU A 113 9.76 -1.67 6.55
N LEU A 114 8.62 -2.17 7.07
CA LEU A 114 7.74 -1.37 7.93
C LEU A 114 8.46 -0.93 9.20
N GLY A 115 9.19 -1.83 9.86
CA GLY A 115 10.00 -1.49 11.04
C GLY A 115 11.08 -0.45 10.74
N ALA A 116 11.77 -0.55 9.60
CA ALA A 116 12.78 0.42 9.17
C ALA A 116 12.16 1.78 8.85
N LEU A 117 11.02 1.83 8.15
CA LEU A 117 10.28 3.06 7.89
C LEU A 117 9.88 3.77 9.19
N GLN A 118 9.42 3.02 10.19
CA GLN A 118 9.07 3.59 11.50
C GLN A 118 10.29 4.13 12.27
N LYS A 119 11.44 3.48 12.13
CA LYS A 119 12.70 3.97 12.76
C LYS A 119 13.20 5.25 12.11
N VAL A 120 13.14 5.36 10.78
CA VAL A 120 13.68 6.50 10.02
C VAL A 120 12.71 7.67 9.98
N LEU A 121 11.42 7.42 9.77
CA LEU A 121 10.41 8.48 9.57
C LEU A 121 9.60 8.78 10.83
N GLY A 122 9.52 7.83 11.76
CA GLY A 122 8.77 7.96 13.01
C GLY A 122 7.54 7.04 13.10
N LYS A 123 7.02 6.91 14.33
CA LYS A 123 5.92 5.99 14.65
C LYS A 123 4.55 6.35 14.08
N HIS A 124 4.43 7.50 13.42
CA HIS A 124 3.22 7.86 12.65
C HIS A 124 3.05 7.01 11.39
N VAL A 125 4.13 6.39 10.91
CA VAL A 125 4.09 5.46 9.78
C VAL A 125 3.25 4.24 10.17
N LYS A 126 2.14 4.05 9.45
CA LYS A 126 1.22 2.92 9.59
C LYS A 126 0.96 2.32 8.22
N GLN A 127 0.94 0.99 8.13
CA GLN A 127 0.56 0.32 6.89
C GLN A 127 -0.87 0.70 6.49
N ARG A 128 -1.07 0.97 5.20
CA ARG A 128 -2.36 1.26 4.56
C ARG A 128 -2.74 0.22 3.52
N GLY A 129 -1.79 -0.58 3.09
CA GLY A 129 -1.97 -1.68 2.16
C GLY A 129 -0.68 -2.36 1.82
N SER A 130 -0.77 -3.57 1.32
CA SER A 130 0.35 -4.39 0.87
C SER A 130 0.00 -5.19 -0.38
N ASN A 131 1.00 -5.56 -1.14
CA ASN A 131 0.89 -6.57 -2.19
C ASN A 131 2.26 -7.19 -2.42
N ILE A 132 2.34 -8.51 -2.23
CA ILE A 132 3.59 -9.26 -2.26
C ILE A 132 3.45 -10.38 -3.27
N THR A 133 4.32 -10.40 -4.27
CA THR A 133 4.41 -11.40 -5.34
C THR A 133 5.78 -12.06 -5.30
N GLN A 134 6.05 -12.98 -6.21
CA GLN A 134 7.38 -13.61 -6.33
C GLN A 134 8.45 -12.64 -6.85
N GLU A 135 8.05 -11.55 -7.52
CA GLU A 135 8.97 -10.60 -8.14
C GLU A 135 9.29 -9.43 -7.22
N ARG A 136 8.34 -9.03 -6.37
CA ARG A 136 8.46 -7.80 -5.56
C ARG A 136 7.52 -7.78 -4.37
N LEU A 137 7.86 -6.95 -3.39
CA LEU A 137 6.91 -6.47 -2.39
C LEU A 137 6.49 -5.03 -2.70
N ARG A 138 5.29 -4.66 -2.24
CA ARG A 138 4.76 -3.30 -2.23
C ARG A 138 4.15 -3.02 -0.87
N ILE A 139 4.50 -1.88 -0.29
CA ILE A 139 3.86 -1.34 0.90
C ILE A 139 3.29 0.04 0.60
N ASP A 140 2.05 0.29 1.01
CA ASP A 140 1.43 1.59 1.09
C ASP A 140 1.39 2.01 2.56
N PHE A 141 1.86 3.20 2.90
CA PHE A 141 2.01 3.61 4.29
C PHE A 141 1.66 5.09 4.48
N ALA A 142 1.22 5.44 5.69
CA ALA A 142 0.88 6.80 6.07
C ALA A 142 2.14 7.65 6.21
N HIS A 143 2.33 8.63 5.31
CA HIS A 143 3.37 9.65 5.38
C HIS A 143 3.00 10.81 4.47
N GLY A 144 3.07 12.05 4.99
CA GLY A 144 2.56 13.24 4.30
C GLY A 144 3.47 13.78 3.20
N GLU A 145 4.77 13.47 3.25
CA GLU A 145 5.78 14.09 2.40
C GLU A 145 6.50 13.04 1.54
N LYS A 146 7.12 13.50 0.45
CA LYS A 146 8.03 12.67 -0.35
C LYS A 146 9.27 12.35 0.48
N MET A 147 9.65 11.07 0.50
CA MET A 147 10.91 10.68 1.15
C MET A 147 12.13 11.28 0.43
N THR A 148 13.11 11.74 1.21
CA THR A 148 14.39 12.17 0.64
C THR A 148 15.23 10.96 0.21
N LYS A 149 16.24 11.23 -0.61
CA LYS A 149 17.15 10.18 -1.06
C LYS A 149 17.89 9.54 0.12
N GLU A 150 18.32 10.36 1.08
CA GLU A 150 19.01 9.94 2.28
C GLU A 150 18.13 9.04 3.16
N GLN A 151 16.84 9.39 3.32
CA GLN A 151 15.89 8.56 4.06
C GLN A 151 15.68 7.19 3.38
N LEU A 152 15.58 7.15 2.05
CA LEU A 152 15.45 5.90 1.30
C LEU A 152 16.70 5.02 1.44
N GLU A 153 17.89 5.61 1.35
CA GLU A 153 19.16 4.93 1.54
C GLU A 153 19.31 4.40 2.97
N GLU A 154 18.88 5.16 3.98
CA GLU A 154 18.93 4.76 5.39
C GLU A 154 17.95 3.60 5.67
N VAL A 155 16.73 3.65 5.14
CA VAL A 155 15.76 2.55 5.24
C VAL A 155 16.31 1.28 4.59
N GLU A 156 16.85 1.38 3.37
CA GLU A 156 17.43 0.26 2.64
C GLU A 156 18.63 -0.35 3.39
N LYS A 157 19.51 0.50 3.92
CA LYS A 157 20.66 0.10 4.75
C LYS A 157 20.19 -0.64 6.00
N LEU A 158 19.23 -0.08 6.72
CA LEU A 158 18.73 -0.66 7.97
C LEU A 158 18.06 -2.03 7.74
N VAL A 159 17.28 -2.20 6.67
CA VAL A 159 16.72 -3.51 6.32
C VAL A 159 17.84 -4.52 6.04
N ASN A 160 18.85 -4.15 5.26
CA ASN A 160 19.97 -5.04 4.95
C ASN A 160 20.84 -5.37 6.18
N GLU A 161 20.99 -4.46 7.12
CA GLU A 161 21.64 -4.71 8.41
C GLU A 161 20.86 -5.78 9.21
N LYS A 162 19.53 -5.64 9.30
CA LYS A 162 18.67 -6.59 10.01
C LYS A 162 18.61 -7.97 9.34
N ILE A 163 18.77 -8.05 8.02
CA ILE A 163 18.96 -9.33 7.34
C ILE A 163 20.26 -10.01 7.79
N LYS A 164 21.36 -9.26 7.87
CA LYS A 164 22.68 -9.77 8.29
C LYS A 164 22.79 -10.11 9.78
N GLU A 165 21.93 -9.51 10.61
CA GLU A 165 21.89 -9.81 12.05
C GLU A 165 21.31 -11.20 12.35
N GLU A 166 20.72 -11.89 11.36
CA GLU A 166 20.13 -13.23 11.50
C GLU A 166 19.09 -13.29 12.62
N LEU A 167 18.12 -12.37 12.57
CA LEU A 167 17.07 -12.25 13.58
C LEU A 167 16.06 -13.40 13.47
N PRO A 168 15.64 -14.02 14.58
CA PRO A 168 14.56 -14.98 14.59
C PRO A 168 13.22 -14.29 14.32
N MET A 169 12.36 -14.96 13.52
CA MET A 169 10.96 -14.62 13.34
C MET A 169 10.11 -15.50 14.22
N ILE A 170 9.52 -14.93 15.26
CA ILE A 170 8.79 -15.67 16.28
C ILE A 170 7.29 -15.42 16.12
N ARG A 171 6.53 -16.51 16.04
CA ARG A 171 5.07 -16.48 16.03
C ARG A 171 4.52 -16.74 17.42
N SER A 172 3.70 -15.83 17.94
CA SER A 172 2.96 -15.96 19.18
C SER A 172 1.46 -15.85 18.93
N ILE A 173 0.65 -16.57 19.71
CA ILE A 173 -0.81 -16.43 19.68
C ILE A 173 -1.22 -15.85 21.04
N MET A 174 -1.94 -14.72 21.02
CA MET A 174 -2.32 -14.02 22.22
C MET A 174 -3.65 -13.26 22.06
N PRO A 175 -4.28 -12.83 23.17
CA PRO A 175 -5.43 -11.93 23.12
C PRO A 175 -5.08 -10.64 22.36
N LYS A 176 -6.04 -10.15 21.55
CA LYS A 176 -5.89 -8.95 20.74
C LYS A 176 -5.47 -7.73 21.57
N ASP A 177 -6.11 -7.52 22.72
CA ASP A 177 -5.81 -6.40 23.63
C ASP A 177 -4.40 -6.46 24.22
N GLN A 178 -3.86 -7.66 24.41
CA GLN A 178 -2.48 -7.85 24.82
C GLN A 178 -1.50 -7.48 23.69
N ALA A 179 -1.78 -7.92 22.47
CA ALA A 179 -0.96 -7.58 21.31
C ALA A 179 -0.94 -6.07 21.04
N GLU A 180 -2.09 -5.39 21.18
CA GLU A 180 -2.20 -3.93 21.06
C GLU A 180 -1.38 -3.19 22.14
N LYS A 181 -1.39 -3.69 23.40
CA LYS A 181 -0.56 -3.14 24.50
C LYS A 181 0.93 -3.29 24.24
N LEU A 182 1.36 -4.35 23.55
CA LEU A 182 2.74 -4.54 23.11
C LEU A 182 3.13 -3.60 21.94
N GLY A 183 2.18 -2.86 21.40
CA GLY A 183 2.41 -1.98 20.27
C GLY A 183 2.52 -2.72 18.94
N ALA A 184 1.94 -3.92 18.83
CA ALA A 184 1.94 -4.67 17.59
C ALA A 184 1.16 -3.91 16.49
N GLU A 185 1.80 -3.76 15.35
CA GLU A 185 1.21 -3.09 14.20
C GLU A 185 0.14 -3.97 13.56
N HIS A 186 -0.94 -3.35 13.11
CA HIS A 186 -2.03 -4.03 12.43
C HIS A 186 -2.58 -3.21 11.26
N GLU A 187 -3.21 -3.87 10.29
CA GLU A 187 -3.79 -3.19 9.15
C GLU A 187 -4.99 -2.34 9.59
N PHE A 188 -5.00 -1.08 9.17
CA PHE A 188 -6.05 -0.13 9.53
C PHE A 188 -7.40 -0.56 8.94
N GLY A 189 -8.43 -0.61 9.80
CA GLY A 189 -9.80 -0.94 9.39
C GLY A 189 -10.08 -2.45 9.25
N ALA A 190 -9.08 -3.31 9.43
CA ALA A 190 -9.29 -4.76 9.45
C ALA A 190 -9.98 -5.21 10.76
N LYS A 191 -10.88 -6.18 10.65
CA LYS A 191 -11.49 -6.84 11.82
C LYS A 191 -10.64 -8.04 12.22
N TYR A 192 -10.23 -8.09 13.46
CA TYR A 192 -9.46 -9.18 14.03
C TYR A 192 -10.29 -9.96 15.05
N PRO A 193 -10.10 -11.28 15.17
CA PRO A 193 -10.72 -12.09 16.23
C PRO A 193 -10.14 -11.75 17.61
N ASP A 194 -10.73 -12.27 18.68
CA ASP A 194 -10.26 -12.05 20.08
C ASP A 194 -8.87 -12.61 20.33
N MET A 195 -8.51 -13.70 19.66
CA MET A 195 -7.17 -14.29 19.66
C MET A 195 -6.50 -14.02 18.33
N VAL A 196 -5.31 -13.43 18.34
CA VAL A 196 -4.55 -13.05 17.15
C VAL A 196 -3.20 -13.74 17.08
N SER A 197 -2.76 -13.98 15.85
CA SER A 197 -1.38 -14.37 15.57
C SER A 197 -0.55 -13.11 15.42
N VAL A 198 0.55 -13.04 16.18
CA VAL A 198 1.52 -11.94 16.17
C VAL A 198 2.87 -12.50 15.78
N TYR A 199 3.53 -11.85 14.84
CA TYR A 199 4.91 -12.15 14.48
C TYR A 199 5.83 -11.04 14.99
N SER A 200 6.94 -11.42 15.63
CA SER A 200 7.99 -10.52 16.07
C SER A 200 9.33 -10.87 15.44
N LEU A 201 10.12 -9.86 15.08
CA LEU A 201 11.47 -10.00 14.54
C LEU A 201 12.51 -9.58 15.59
N GLY A 202 13.31 -10.55 16.04
CA GLY A 202 14.42 -10.33 16.97
C GLY A 202 14.04 -9.84 18.35
N PRO A 203 15.02 -9.62 19.26
CA PRO A 203 16.47 -9.65 19.07
C PRO A 203 17.02 -11.04 18.73
N LYS A 204 18.34 -11.14 18.46
CA LYS A 204 19.00 -12.37 17.99
C LYS A 204 18.85 -13.56 18.94
N ASP A 205 18.75 -13.30 20.23
CA ASP A 205 18.61 -14.28 21.29
C ASP A 205 17.14 -14.51 21.72
N ALA A 206 16.19 -13.91 21.03
CA ALA A 206 14.77 -14.17 21.27
C ALA A 206 14.39 -15.60 20.89
N THR A 207 13.53 -16.22 21.71
CA THR A 207 13.02 -17.59 21.52
C THR A 207 11.49 -17.61 21.60
N LEU A 208 10.87 -18.73 21.25
CA LEU A 208 9.41 -18.89 21.36
C LEU A 208 8.95 -18.76 22.83
N GLU A 209 9.75 -19.25 23.79
CA GLU A 209 9.47 -19.16 25.23
C GLU A 209 9.72 -17.76 25.79
N ASN A 210 10.64 -16.99 25.16
CA ASN A 210 10.98 -15.63 25.55
C ASN A 210 11.12 -14.75 24.29
N PRO A 211 10.02 -14.26 23.71
CA PRO A 211 10.03 -13.47 22.46
C PRO A 211 10.66 -12.09 22.58
N GLN A 212 10.90 -11.58 23.81
CA GLN A 212 11.50 -10.27 24.08
C GLN A 212 10.85 -9.12 23.27
N PHE A 213 9.53 -9.04 23.29
CA PHE A 213 8.76 -8.09 22.46
C PHE A 213 9.20 -6.64 22.61
N GLU A 214 9.64 -6.23 23.81
CA GLU A 214 10.10 -4.87 24.09
C GLU A 214 11.36 -4.48 23.32
N ASN A 215 12.17 -5.48 22.90
CA ASN A 215 13.40 -5.30 22.15
C ASN A 215 13.25 -5.69 20.67
N ALA A 216 12.06 -6.14 20.25
CA ALA A 216 11.83 -6.57 18.87
C ALA A 216 11.97 -5.42 17.88
N PHE A 217 12.52 -5.71 16.72
CA PHE A 217 12.65 -4.75 15.64
C PHE A 217 11.29 -4.42 14.99
N SER A 218 10.43 -5.43 14.84
CA SER A 218 9.06 -5.32 14.37
C SER A 218 8.16 -6.28 15.14
N ILE A 219 6.92 -5.86 15.42
CA ILE A 219 5.86 -6.71 15.97
C ILE A 219 4.59 -6.39 15.17
N GLU A 220 3.99 -7.41 14.55
CA GLU A 220 2.85 -7.21 13.64
C GLU A 220 1.79 -8.31 13.78
N PHE A 221 0.52 -7.94 13.69
CA PHE A 221 -0.58 -8.88 13.49
C PHE A 221 -0.44 -9.49 12.10
N CYS A 222 -0.15 -10.76 12.01
CA CYS A 222 0.04 -11.41 10.72
C CYS A 222 -0.34 -12.90 10.76
N GLY A 223 -0.91 -13.38 9.65
CA GLY A 223 -1.23 -14.78 9.45
C GLY A 223 -0.10 -15.63 8.86
N GLY A 224 1.02 -15.01 8.47
CA GLY A 224 2.13 -15.67 7.78
C GLY A 224 1.77 -16.08 6.36
N PRO A 225 2.57 -16.92 5.68
CA PRO A 225 3.81 -17.52 6.15
C PRO A 225 5.00 -16.54 6.19
N HIS A 226 5.99 -16.89 7.01
CA HIS A 226 7.27 -16.21 7.11
C HIS A 226 8.42 -17.20 7.14
N VAL A 227 9.64 -16.73 6.86
CA VAL A 227 10.86 -17.51 7.16
C VAL A 227 11.07 -17.61 8.68
N GLU A 228 11.83 -18.58 9.13
CA GLU A 228 12.12 -18.74 10.56
C GLU A 228 13.20 -17.76 11.04
N ASN A 229 14.08 -17.34 10.13
CA ASN A 229 15.19 -16.44 10.45
C ASN A 229 15.51 -15.53 9.26
N THR A 230 15.89 -14.26 9.52
CA THR A 230 16.18 -13.30 8.45
C THR A 230 17.37 -13.70 7.57
N ARG A 231 18.28 -14.61 8.02
CA ARG A 231 19.34 -15.19 7.18
C ARG A 231 18.81 -15.90 5.93
N GLU A 232 17.55 -16.36 5.95
CA GLU A 232 16.90 -17.01 4.81
C GLU A 232 16.46 -16.03 3.73
N LEU A 233 16.49 -14.71 4.02
CA LEU A 233 16.23 -13.65 3.05
C LEU A 233 17.41 -13.46 2.08
N SER A 234 17.93 -14.55 1.53
CA SER A 234 19.07 -14.53 0.62
C SER A 234 18.99 -13.40 -0.41
N GLY A 235 20.11 -12.66 -0.60
CA GLY A 235 20.17 -11.50 -1.49
C GLY A 235 20.28 -10.16 -0.74
N THR A 236 20.18 -9.09 -1.49
CA THR A 236 20.23 -7.71 -0.99
C THR A 236 18.84 -7.08 -1.18
N PHE A 237 18.30 -6.50 -0.13
CA PHE A 237 17.07 -5.72 -0.21
C PHE A 237 17.33 -4.42 -0.96
N LYS A 238 16.48 -4.11 -1.97
CA LYS A 238 16.60 -2.92 -2.80
C LYS A 238 15.24 -2.24 -3.00
N ILE A 239 15.18 -0.94 -2.68
CA ILE A 239 14.03 -0.10 -3.01
C ILE A 239 14.11 0.26 -4.50
N GLN A 240 13.08 -0.11 -5.27
CA GLN A 240 13.00 0.19 -6.69
C GLN A 240 12.32 1.54 -6.96
N LYS A 241 11.29 1.88 -6.19
CA LYS A 241 10.49 3.08 -6.40
C LYS A 241 9.80 3.52 -5.13
N GLU A 242 9.72 4.84 -4.95
CA GLU A 242 8.87 5.51 -3.97
C GLU A 242 7.97 6.51 -4.71
N GLU A 243 6.66 6.50 -4.41
CA GLU A 243 5.67 7.34 -5.10
C GLU A 243 4.50 7.72 -4.19
N ALA A 244 3.81 8.83 -4.49
CA ALA A 244 2.53 9.16 -3.88
C ALA A 244 1.42 8.29 -4.48
N VAL A 245 0.45 7.90 -3.65
CA VAL A 245 -0.72 7.10 -4.08
C VAL A 245 -2.02 7.84 -3.81
N ALA A 246 -2.09 8.50 -2.66
CA ALA A 246 -3.18 9.36 -2.24
C ALA A 246 -2.65 10.43 -1.29
N SER A 247 -3.48 11.38 -0.90
CA SER A 247 -3.11 12.37 0.12
C SER A 247 -2.68 11.67 1.41
N GLY A 248 -1.50 12.02 1.92
CA GLY A 248 -0.94 11.41 3.13
C GLY A 248 -0.56 9.94 3.02
N VAL A 249 -0.54 9.34 1.81
CA VAL A 249 -0.16 7.94 1.58
C VAL A 249 0.96 7.81 0.56
N ARG A 250 2.05 7.21 0.99
CA ARG A 250 3.22 6.89 0.15
C ARG A 250 3.28 5.40 -0.15
N ARG A 251 3.90 5.05 -1.25
CA ARG A 251 4.10 3.68 -1.72
C ARG A 251 5.57 3.42 -1.97
N ILE A 252 6.06 2.30 -1.45
CA ILE A 252 7.37 1.74 -1.82
C ILE A 252 7.17 0.40 -2.53
N LYS A 253 7.94 0.21 -3.61
CA LYS A 253 8.16 -1.08 -4.27
C LYS A 253 9.60 -1.50 -4.03
N ALA A 254 9.82 -2.74 -3.58
CA ALA A 254 11.15 -3.27 -3.28
C ALA A 254 11.29 -4.74 -3.67
N VAL A 255 12.52 -5.19 -3.79
CA VAL A 255 12.90 -6.55 -4.19
C VAL A 255 14.03 -7.09 -3.31
N LEU A 256 14.26 -8.41 -3.36
CA LEU A 256 15.48 -9.10 -2.94
C LEU A 256 16.24 -9.53 -4.20
N ILE A 257 17.48 -9.04 -4.41
CA ILE A 257 18.33 -9.30 -5.57
C ILE A 257 19.65 -9.94 -5.14
#